data_73d1fb8c1009a391d0a2fb181b2707d3
#
_entry.id   73d1fb8c1009a391d0a2fb181b2707d3
#
_cell.length_a   1.000
_cell.length_b   1.000
_cell.length_c   1.000
_cell.angle_alpha   90.00
_cell.angle_beta   90.00
_cell.angle_gamma   90.00
#
_symmetry.space_group_name_H-M   'P 1'
#
loop_
_entity.id
_entity.type
_entity.pdbx_description
1 polymer ?
#
loop_
_entity_poly.entity_id
_entity_poly.type
_entity_poly.pdbx_seq_one_letter_code
_entity_poly.pdbx_strand_id
1 'polypeptide(L)'
;MDRLPSRVNRADPEFAERKKRNEALIAQLRERLDTASNGGGGKYVERHRSRGKHLPRERIERIIDPGTAFLELSPLAAHELYDGRAHSAAVSYTHLTLPTIYSV
;
A
#
# COMPACT_ATOMS: atom_id res chain seq x y z
N MET A 1 -1.29 -29.53 -22.55
CA MET A 1 -0.53 -29.04 -21.39
C MET A 1 -0.90 -29.87 -20.17
N ASP A 2 0.03 -30.64 -19.67
CA ASP A 2 -0.25 -31.52 -18.51
C ASP A 2 -0.38 -30.67 -17.25
N ARG A 3 -1.48 -30.87 -16.53
CA ARG A 3 -1.69 -30.21 -15.24
C ARG A 3 -0.87 -30.90 -14.17
N LEU A 4 -0.05 -30.18 -13.45
CA LEU A 4 0.67 -30.70 -12.30
C LEU A 4 -0.36 -31.06 -11.20
N PRO A 5 -0.39 -32.33 -10.74
CA PRO A 5 -1.30 -32.72 -9.68
C PRO A 5 -0.90 -32.05 -8.36
N SER A 6 -1.89 -31.52 -7.65
CA SER A 6 -1.66 -31.00 -6.30
C SER A 6 -1.58 -32.16 -5.28
N ARG A 7 -0.54 -32.13 -4.45
CA ARG A 7 -0.36 -33.06 -3.32
C ARG A 7 -0.84 -32.49 -1.99
N VAL A 8 -1.56 -31.38 -2.01
CA VAL A 8 -2.04 -30.69 -0.81
C VAL A 8 -3.17 -31.49 -0.17
N ASN A 9 -2.97 -31.94 1.06
CA ASN A 9 -4.01 -32.55 1.88
C ASN A 9 -4.68 -31.49 2.76
N ARG A 10 -5.91 -31.11 2.42
CA ARG A 10 -6.68 -30.12 3.17
C ARG A 10 -7.22 -30.64 4.52
N ALA A 11 -7.24 -31.95 4.72
CA ALA A 11 -7.68 -32.58 5.96
C ALA A 11 -6.55 -32.68 7.01
N ASP A 12 -5.34 -32.31 6.65
CA ASP A 12 -4.20 -32.34 7.55
C ASP A 12 -4.32 -31.20 8.60
N PRO A 13 -4.15 -31.52 9.91
CA PRO A 13 -4.13 -30.50 10.96
C PRO A 13 -3.10 -29.39 10.72
N GLU A 14 -1.94 -29.74 10.20
CA GLU A 14 -0.91 -28.73 9.83
C GLU A 14 -1.39 -27.77 8.73
N PHE A 15 -2.21 -28.27 7.80
CA PHE A 15 -2.79 -27.40 6.76
C PHE A 15 -3.70 -26.34 7.37
N ALA A 16 -4.55 -26.73 8.33
CA ALA A 16 -5.45 -25.80 9.02
C ALA A 16 -4.68 -24.73 9.80
N GLU A 17 -3.61 -25.12 10.50
CA GLU A 17 -2.75 -24.20 11.24
C GLU A 17 -2.00 -23.22 10.32
N ARG A 18 -1.42 -23.73 9.24
CA ARG A 18 -0.73 -22.90 8.23
C ARG A 18 -1.70 -21.94 7.54
N LYS A 19 -2.91 -22.41 7.24
CA LYS A 19 -3.96 -21.57 6.67
C LYS A 19 -4.31 -20.41 7.61
N LYS A 20 -4.57 -20.69 8.88
CA LYS A 20 -4.87 -19.69 9.90
C LYS A 20 -3.75 -18.65 10.04
N ARG A 21 -2.50 -19.11 10.04
CA ARG A 21 -1.34 -18.22 10.09
C ARG A 21 -1.27 -17.31 8.86
N ASN A 22 -1.47 -17.85 7.67
CA ASN A 22 -1.45 -17.07 6.43
C ASN A 22 -2.61 -16.06 6.38
N GLU A 23 -3.80 -16.44 6.82
CA GLU A 23 -4.95 -15.54 6.92
C GLU A 23 -4.66 -14.38 7.87
N ALA A 24 -4.01 -14.62 9.00
CA ALA A 24 -3.58 -13.57 9.92
C ALA A 24 -2.55 -12.62 9.31
N LEU A 25 -1.58 -13.15 8.57
CA LEU A 25 -0.59 -12.34 7.86
C LEU A 25 -1.22 -11.48 6.75
N ILE A 26 -2.19 -12.04 6.03
CA ILE A 26 -2.93 -11.30 4.99
C ILE A 26 -3.77 -10.18 5.62
N ALA A 27 -4.43 -10.45 6.75
CA ALA A 27 -5.19 -9.44 7.48
C ALA A 27 -4.29 -8.28 7.94
N GLN A 28 -3.11 -8.59 8.49
CA GLN A 28 -2.13 -7.60 8.89
C GLN A 28 -1.62 -6.77 7.69
N LEU A 29 -1.33 -7.44 6.57
CA LEU A 29 -0.92 -6.74 5.36
C LEU A 29 -1.99 -5.77 4.87
N ARG A 30 -3.25 -6.21 4.83
CA ARG A 30 -4.38 -5.37 4.42
C ARG A 30 -4.56 -4.15 5.31
N GLU A 31 -4.47 -4.32 6.62
CA GLU A 31 -4.54 -3.23 7.59
C GLU A 31 -3.42 -2.19 7.36
N ARG A 32 -2.18 -2.66 7.15
CA ARG A 32 -1.05 -1.79 6.85
C ARG A 32 -1.20 -1.04 5.53
N LEU A 33 -1.69 -1.72 4.49
CA LEU A 33 -1.98 -1.10 3.19
C LEU A 33 -3.09 -0.06 3.29
N ASP A 34 -4.15 -0.35 4.04
CA ASP A 34 -5.24 0.59 4.29
C ASP A 34 -4.76 1.83 5.03
N THR A 35 -3.97 1.65 6.07
CA THR A 35 -3.33 2.75 6.80
C THR A 35 -2.44 3.60 5.89
N ALA A 36 -1.63 2.96 5.03
CA ALA A 36 -0.77 3.66 4.09
C ALA A 36 -1.58 4.44 3.03
N SER A 37 -2.70 3.88 2.57
CA SER A 37 -3.57 4.53 1.57
C SER A 37 -4.32 5.74 2.12
N ASN A 38 -4.63 5.73 3.41
CA ASN A 38 -5.31 6.85 4.09
C ASN A 38 -4.39 8.06 4.37
N GLY A 39 -3.10 7.93 4.06
CA GLY A 39 -2.14 9.02 4.19
C GLY A 39 -1.68 9.28 5.63
N GLY A 40 -1.08 10.42 5.87
CA GLY A 40 -0.34 10.77 7.07
C GLY A 40 -1.14 11.04 8.36
N GLY A 41 -2.28 10.39 8.56
CA GLY A 41 -3.15 10.58 9.73
C GLY A 41 -4.21 11.66 9.50
N GLY A 42 -5.36 11.49 10.16
CA GLY A 42 -6.57 12.28 9.91
C GLY A 42 -6.36 13.79 9.95
N LYS A 43 -5.64 14.29 10.94
CA LYS A 43 -5.37 15.74 11.11
C LYS A 43 -4.60 16.33 9.91
N TYR A 44 -3.61 15.62 9.40
CA TYR A 44 -2.82 16.08 8.25
C TYR A 44 -3.61 15.98 6.95
N VAL A 45 -4.37 14.92 6.77
CA VAL A 45 -5.25 14.72 5.63
C VAL A 45 -6.32 15.81 5.57
N GLU A 46 -6.98 16.09 6.68
CA GLU A 46 -8.00 17.15 6.78
C GLU A 46 -7.41 18.53 6.48
N ARG A 47 -6.26 18.86 7.06
CA ARG A 47 -5.54 20.10 6.78
C ARG A 47 -5.14 20.22 5.30
N HIS A 48 -4.76 19.10 4.67
CA HIS A 48 -4.38 19.07 3.26
C HIS A 48 -5.59 19.32 2.36
N ARG A 49 -6.71 18.67 2.66
CA ARG A 49 -7.99 18.84 1.95
C ARG A 49 -8.60 20.21 2.14
N SER A 50 -8.53 20.78 3.33
CA SER A 50 -9.04 22.13 3.61
C SER A 50 -8.33 23.23 2.79
N ARG A 51 -7.11 22.95 2.32
CA ARG A 51 -6.36 23.80 1.41
C ARG A 51 -6.69 23.57 -0.07
N GLY A 52 -7.71 22.78 -0.38
CA GLY A 52 -8.10 22.42 -1.75
C GLY A 52 -7.14 21.48 -2.47
N LYS A 53 -6.28 20.79 -1.72
CA LYS A 53 -5.28 19.88 -2.30
C LYS A 53 -5.76 18.43 -2.24
N HIS A 54 -5.43 17.67 -3.27
CA HIS A 54 -5.69 16.23 -3.34
C HIS A 54 -4.54 15.44 -2.74
N LEU A 55 -4.87 14.30 -2.13
CA LEU A 55 -3.87 13.34 -1.69
C LEU A 55 -3.14 12.72 -2.90
N PRO A 56 -1.91 12.20 -2.73
CA PRO A 56 -1.14 11.64 -3.85
C PRO A 56 -1.88 10.58 -4.66
N ARG A 57 -2.56 9.64 -3.99
CA ARG A 57 -3.33 8.58 -4.67
C ARG A 57 -4.56 9.14 -5.40
N GLU A 58 -5.24 10.12 -4.83
CA GLU A 58 -6.35 10.82 -5.51
C GLU A 58 -5.88 11.55 -6.77
N ARG A 59 -4.65 12.06 -6.76
CA ARG A 59 -4.04 12.69 -7.94
C ARG A 59 -3.76 11.68 -9.04
N ILE A 60 -3.24 10.51 -8.67
CA ILE A 60 -2.97 9.42 -9.61
C ILE A 60 -4.28 8.94 -10.25
N GLU A 61 -5.32 8.69 -9.46
CA GLU A 61 -6.64 8.28 -9.94
C GLU A 61 -7.26 9.26 -10.94
N ARG A 62 -6.94 10.55 -10.82
CA ARG A 62 -7.41 11.59 -11.75
C ARG A 62 -6.60 11.68 -13.05
N ILE A 63 -5.39 11.15 -13.06
CA ILE A 63 -4.49 11.17 -14.24
C ILE A 63 -4.69 9.93 -15.10
N ILE A 64 -4.91 8.79 -14.48
CA ILE A 64 -5.13 7.53 -15.19
C ILE A 64 -6.56 7.45 -15.74
N ASP A 65 -6.74 6.71 -16.83
CA ASP A 65 -8.06 6.47 -17.38
C ASP A 65 -8.93 5.66 -16.41
N PRO A 66 -10.22 6.00 -16.26
CA PRO A 66 -11.12 5.28 -15.38
C PRO A 66 -11.15 3.77 -15.68
N GLY A 67 -11.03 2.96 -14.63
CA GLY A 67 -11.05 1.49 -14.78
C GLY A 67 -9.74 0.87 -15.26
N THR A 68 -8.68 1.64 -15.47
CA THR A 68 -7.35 1.11 -15.77
C THR A 68 -6.73 0.47 -14.54
N ALA A 69 -6.07 -0.67 -14.74
CA ALA A 69 -5.28 -1.30 -13.69
C ALA A 69 -4.05 -0.44 -13.38
N PHE A 70 -3.88 -0.12 -12.10
CA PHE A 70 -2.70 0.59 -11.59
C PHE A 70 -2.00 -0.26 -10.53
N LEU A 71 -0.71 -0.50 -10.71
CA LEU A 71 0.11 -1.22 -9.75
C LEU A 71 1.03 -0.26 -9.02
N GLU A 72 0.74 -0.03 -7.74
CA GLU A 72 1.61 0.73 -6.86
C GLU A 72 2.75 -0.16 -6.36
N LEU A 73 3.99 0.24 -6.61
CA LEU A 73 5.17 -0.45 -6.08
C LEU A 73 5.56 0.11 -4.71
N SER A 74 5.89 -0.80 -3.79
CA SER A 74 6.36 -0.45 -2.44
C SER A 74 5.42 0.48 -1.64
N PRO A 75 4.12 0.18 -1.54
CA PRO A 75 3.16 1.03 -0.82
C PRO A 75 3.45 1.12 0.68
N LEU A 76 4.26 0.22 1.23
CA LEU A 76 4.70 0.21 2.63
C LEU A 76 6.13 0.77 2.81
N ALA A 77 6.69 1.45 1.82
CA ALA A 77 7.99 2.10 1.96
C ALA A 77 8.00 3.03 3.18
N ALA A 78 9.07 2.97 3.96
CA ALA A 78 9.23 3.70 5.22
C ALA A 78 8.29 3.28 6.37
N HIS A 79 7.62 2.13 6.26
CA HIS A 79 6.79 1.60 7.34
C HIS A 79 7.63 1.42 8.63
N GLU A 80 7.12 1.93 9.75
CA GLU A 80 7.75 1.89 11.08
C GLU A 80 9.11 2.62 11.19
N LEU A 81 9.58 3.32 10.17
CA LEU A 81 10.78 4.15 10.30
C LEU A 81 10.55 5.36 11.22
N TYR A 82 11.60 5.75 11.93
CA TYR A 82 11.58 6.85 12.89
C TYR A 82 10.51 6.67 13.98
N ASP A 83 10.39 5.48 14.56
CA ASP A 83 9.39 5.15 15.58
C ASP A 83 7.94 5.38 15.11
N GLY A 84 7.65 5.06 13.85
CA GLY A 84 6.32 5.24 13.25
C GLY A 84 5.96 6.69 12.92
N ARG A 85 6.88 7.64 13.04
CA ARG A 85 6.65 9.04 12.70
C ARG A 85 6.67 9.32 11.19
N ALA A 86 7.31 8.46 10.42
CA ALA A 86 7.27 8.52 8.97
C ALA A 86 6.05 7.76 8.45
N HIS A 87 5.24 8.41 7.63
CA HIS A 87 4.10 7.74 6.99
C HIS A 87 4.56 6.90 5.81
N SER A 88 4.01 5.68 5.70
CA SER A 88 4.36 4.75 4.62
C SER A 88 4.15 5.39 3.25
N ALA A 89 5.12 5.20 2.37
CA ALA A 89 5.15 5.72 0.99
C ALA A 89 5.09 7.25 0.82
N ALA A 90 5.01 8.03 1.88
CA ALA A 90 4.99 9.50 1.79
C ALA A 90 6.31 10.08 1.25
N VAL A 91 7.42 9.43 1.57
CA VAL A 91 8.77 9.85 1.14
C VAL A 91 9.01 9.60 -0.35
N SER A 92 8.40 8.57 -0.92
CA SER A 92 8.56 8.23 -2.35
C SER A 92 8.06 9.35 -3.25
N TYR A 93 7.03 10.05 -2.86
CA TYR A 93 6.48 11.16 -3.62
C TYR A 93 7.41 12.39 -3.65
N THR A 94 8.06 12.70 -2.54
CA THR A 94 9.03 13.81 -2.45
C THR A 94 10.26 13.55 -3.33
N HIS A 95 10.72 12.32 -3.42
CA HIS A 95 11.84 11.94 -4.28
C HIS A 95 11.51 12.02 -5.77
N LEU A 96 10.28 11.77 -6.17
CA LEU A 96 9.82 11.91 -7.56
C LEU A 96 9.70 13.38 -8.00
N THR A 97 9.47 14.30 -7.10
CA THR A 97 9.31 15.72 -7.42
C THR A 97 10.62 16.50 -7.40
N LEU A 98 11.60 16.09 -6.60
CA LEU A 98 12.89 16.76 -6.50
C LEU A 98 13.66 16.84 -7.82
N PRO A 99 13.80 15.77 -8.63
CA PRO A 99 14.49 15.85 -9.92
C PRO A 99 13.83 16.81 -10.92
N THR A 100 12.52 16.95 -10.87
CA THR A 100 11.77 17.86 -11.75
C THR A 100 11.98 19.33 -11.39
N ILE A 101 12.26 19.63 -10.14
CA ILE A 101 12.56 21.00 -9.68
C ILE A 101 13.98 21.43 -10.12
N TYR A 102 14.90 20.49 -10.20
CA TYR A 102 16.30 20.76 -10.58
C TYR A 102 16.55 20.72 -12.10
N SER A 103 15.62 20.28 -12.90
CA SER A 103 15.72 20.23 -14.36
C SER A 103 15.17 21.49 -15.06
N VAL A 104 14.83 22.48 -14.30
CA VAL A 104 14.50 23.84 -14.77
C VAL A 104 15.72 24.77 -14.50
#